data_c073195c55a170419af199bba9e2cc5c
#
_entry.id   c073195c55a170419af199bba9e2cc5c
#
_cell.length_a   1.000
_cell.length_b   1.000
_cell.length_c   1.000
_cell.angle_alpha   90.00
_cell.angle_beta   90.00
_cell.angle_gamma   90.00
#
_symmetry.space_group_name_H-M   'P 1'
#
loop_
_entity.id
_entity.type
_entity.pdbx_description
1 polymer ?
#
loop_
_entity_poly.entity_id
_entity_poly.type
_entity_poly.pdbx_seq_one_letter_code
_entity_poly.pdbx_strand_id
1 'polypeptide(L)'
;VSEYSPNVKEVSKDNRPDLFSLSNDTELFQNDKGIIIKIDRSKDTNLTDFGKATLQDRYLGHNESFQDLFARVASTYADDNLHAQRIYNYISNLWFMPATPVLSNGGTKRGLPISCFLNEASDSLGGILDLWSENVWLAAKGGGIGSYWGNLRSIGEKIGKVGKTSGIIPFIKVMDSLTMAISQGSLRRGSAACYLPVDHPEIEEFMEMRRPTGGDPNRKALNLHHGVL
;
A
#
# COMPACT_ATOMS: atom_id res chain seq x y z
N VAL A 1 -16.06 -26.46 -10.53
CA VAL A 1 -14.84 -25.86 -9.98
C VAL A 1 -13.75 -26.89 -10.25
N SER A 2 -12.95 -26.69 -11.30
CA SER A 2 -11.83 -27.58 -11.65
C SER A 2 -10.60 -27.13 -10.86
N GLU A 3 -10.03 -28.02 -10.09
CA GLU A 3 -8.74 -27.84 -9.42
C GLU A 3 -7.62 -27.65 -10.44
N TYR A 4 -7.02 -26.48 -10.46
CA TYR A 4 -5.80 -26.21 -11.20
C TYR A 4 -4.61 -26.72 -10.39
N SER A 5 -4.08 -27.87 -10.77
CA SER A 5 -2.83 -28.39 -10.22
C SER A 5 -1.69 -28.02 -11.20
N PRO A 6 -0.72 -27.15 -10.80
CA PRO A 6 0.41 -26.86 -11.65
C PRO A 6 1.34 -28.08 -11.68
N ASN A 7 1.57 -28.63 -12.88
CA ASN A 7 2.59 -29.64 -13.14
C ASN A 7 3.96 -29.02 -12.94
N VAL A 8 4.51 -29.08 -11.73
CA VAL A 8 5.91 -28.78 -11.46
C VAL A 8 6.74 -29.97 -11.94
N LYS A 9 7.31 -29.84 -13.15
CA LYS A 9 8.37 -30.76 -13.57
C LYS A 9 9.53 -30.63 -12.59
N GLU A 10 9.89 -31.73 -11.93
CA GLU A 10 11.13 -31.84 -11.16
C GLU A 10 12.31 -31.47 -12.06
N VAL A 11 12.93 -30.33 -11.77
CA VAL A 11 14.20 -29.95 -12.39
C VAL A 11 15.27 -30.81 -11.74
N SER A 12 15.98 -31.59 -12.57
CA SER A 12 17.05 -32.52 -12.14
C SER A 12 18.06 -31.78 -11.25
N LYS A 13 18.47 -32.45 -10.18
CA LYS A 13 19.34 -31.93 -9.11
C LYS A 13 20.77 -31.53 -9.55
N ASP A 14 21.17 -31.78 -10.79
CA ASP A 14 22.59 -31.76 -11.22
C ASP A 14 23.08 -30.50 -11.94
N ASN A 15 22.25 -29.44 -12.07
CA ASN A 15 22.70 -28.17 -12.70
C ASN A 15 22.39 -26.94 -11.83
N ARG A 16 22.48 -27.05 -10.51
CA ARG A 16 22.43 -25.89 -9.62
C ARG A 16 23.84 -25.31 -9.53
N PRO A 17 24.05 -24.04 -9.92
CA PRO A 17 25.30 -23.38 -9.58
C PRO A 17 25.49 -23.47 -8.08
N ASP A 18 26.66 -23.89 -7.66
CA ASP A 18 27.01 -24.02 -6.24
C ASP A 18 26.84 -22.66 -5.57
N LEU A 19 25.72 -22.49 -4.87
CA LEU A 19 25.34 -21.26 -4.17
C LEU A 19 26.35 -20.90 -3.08
N PHE A 20 27.30 -21.80 -2.78
CA PHE A 20 28.26 -21.71 -1.69
C PHE A 20 29.72 -21.68 -2.12
N SER A 21 30.03 -21.61 -3.42
CA SER A 21 31.40 -21.32 -3.84
C SER A 21 31.73 -19.87 -3.45
N LEU A 22 32.49 -19.71 -2.38
CA LEU A 22 32.87 -18.42 -1.79
C LEU A 22 34.00 -17.81 -2.62
N SER A 23 33.74 -16.72 -3.32
CA SER A 23 34.76 -15.71 -3.60
C SER A 23 35.06 -14.96 -2.29
N ASN A 24 36.28 -14.52 -2.05
CA ASN A 24 36.72 -13.88 -0.81
C ASN A 24 35.97 -12.57 -0.43
N ASP A 25 35.07 -12.08 -1.28
CA ASP A 25 34.29 -10.84 -1.11
C ASP A 25 32.81 -11.10 -0.84
N THR A 26 32.40 -12.34 -0.54
CA THR A 26 30.99 -12.65 -0.31
C THR A 26 30.62 -12.41 1.14
N GLU A 27 29.81 -11.41 1.39
CA GLU A 27 29.21 -11.11 2.69
C GLU A 27 27.91 -11.91 2.87
N LEU A 28 27.70 -12.42 4.08
CA LEU A 28 26.48 -13.16 4.43
C LEU A 28 25.56 -12.27 5.27
N PHE A 29 24.32 -12.16 4.87
CA PHE A 29 23.23 -11.58 5.65
C PHE A 29 22.40 -12.71 6.25
N GLN A 30 22.05 -12.60 7.53
CA GLN A 30 21.14 -13.53 8.20
C GLN A 30 20.04 -12.75 8.93
N ASN A 31 18.79 -13.15 8.74
CA ASN A 31 17.66 -12.58 9.47
C ASN A 31 17.36 -13.35 10.77
N ASP A 32 16.43 -12.81 11.57
CA ASP A 32 16.01 -13.40 12.87
C ASP A 32 15.38 -14.82 12.73
N LYS A 33 14.93 -15.20 11.53
CA LYS A 33 14.37 -16.52 11.23
C LYS A 33 15.42 -17.54 10.79
N GLY A 34 16.70 -17.13 10.72
CA GLY A 34 17.78 -17.99 10.28
C GLY A 34 17.93 -18.09 8.76
N ILE A 35 17.21 -17.32 7.98
CA ILE A 35 17.37 -17.26 6.52
C ILE A 35 18.68 -16.56 6.18
N ILE A 36 19.51 -17.20 5.37
CA ILE A 36 20.84 -16.73 4.97
C ILE A 36 20.85 -16.35 3.49
N ILE A 37 21.40 -15.18 3.18
CA ILE A 37 21.56 -14.63 1.83
C ILE A 37 23.01 -14.19 1.63
N LYS A 38 23.55 -14.46 0.45
CA LYS A 38 24.80 -13.87 -0.02
C LYS A 38 24.53 -12.48 -0.57
N ILE A 39 25.21 -11.47 -0.03
CA ILE A 39 25.14 -10.09 -0.47
C ILE A 39 26.30 -9.79 -1.42
N ASP A 40 26.00 -9.09 -2.49
CA ASP A 40 26.96 -8.53 -3.45
C ASP A 40 26.86 -7.00 -3.44
N ARG A 41 27.78 -6.36 -2.73
CA ARG A 41 27.84 -4.90 -2.60
C ARG A 41 28.15 -4.19 -3.91
N SER A 42 28.79 -4.86 -4.88
CA SER A 42 29.09 -4.29 -6.18
C SER A 42 27.84 -3.88 -6.96
N LYS A 43 26.70 -4.51 -6.67
CA LYS A 43 25.39 -4.20 -7.29
C LYS A 43 24.85 -2.82 -6.93
N ASP A 44 25.42 -2.11 -5.96
CA ASP A 44 25.12 -0.70 -5.71
C ASP A 44 25.43 0.18 -6.94
N THR A 45 26.26 -0.30 -7.86
CA THR A 45 26.54 0.37 -9.16
C THR A 45 25.33 0.34 -10.10
N ASN A 46 24.38 -0.57 -9.91
CA ASN A 46 23.13 -0.61 -10.68
C ASN A 46 22.17 0.53 -10.30
N LEU A 47 22.34 1.12 -9.12
CA LEU A 47 21.50 2.20 -8.64
C LEU A 47 21.99 3.55 -9.19
N THR A 48 21.07 4.34 -9.74
CA THR A 48 21.33 5.73 -10.10
C THR A 48 21.52 6.60 -8.84
N ASP A 49 22.14 7.76 -8.97
CA ASP A 49 22.30 8.69 -7.85
C ASP A 49 20.96 9.11 -7.26
N PHE A 50 19.94 9.34 -8.10
CA PHE A 50 18.58 9.62 -7.68
C PHE A 50 17.98 8.44 -6.91
N GLY A 51 18.19 7.21 -7.38
CA GLY A 51 17.74 5.98 -6.71
C GLY A 51 18.36 5.84 -5.33
N LYS A 52 19.67 6.05 -5.21
CA LYS A 52 20.40 6.02 -3.93
C LYS A 52 19.87 7.06 -2.95
N ALA A 53 19.73 8.32 -3.40
CA ALA A 53 19.19 9.40 -2.57
C ALA A 53 17.76 9.09 -2.09
N THR A 54 16.91 8.53 -2.95
CA THR A 54 15.53 8.14 -2.61
C THR A 54 15.50 7.00 -1.58
N LEU A 55 16.36 5.98 -1.74
CA LEU A 55 16.45 4.88 -0.78
C LEU A 55 16.95 5.36 0.58
N GLN A 56 17.94 6.25 0.61
CA GLN A 56 18.47 6.85 1.84
C GLN A 56 17.43 7.70 2.57
N ASP A 57 16.66 8.50 1.84
CA ASP A 57 15.66 9.40 2.43
C ASP A 57 14.48 8.66 3.07
N ARG A 58 14.05 7.53 2.48
CA ARG A 58 12.73 6.95 2.81
C ARG A 58 12.72 5.49 3.23
N TYR A 59 13.71 4.70 2.84
CA TYR A 59 13.58 3.24 2.91
C TYR A 59 14.57 2.57 3.84
N LEU A 60 15.79 3.10 3.96
CA LEU A 60 16.81 2.49 4.79
C LEU A 60 16.45 2.51 6.27
N GLY A 61 16.79 1.43 6.96
CA GLY A 61 16.82 1.37 8.41
C GLY A 61 18.04 2.11 8.99
N HIS A 62 18.12 2.17 10.32
CA HIS A 62 19.29 2.70 10.99
C HIS A 62 20.52 1.80 10.72
N ASN A 63 21.60 2.37 10.19
CA ASN A 63 22.82 1.65 9.79
C ASN A 63 22.63 0.58 8.71
N GLU A 64 21.59 0.70 7.88
CA GLU A 64 21.31 -0.21 6.79
C GLU A 64 21.89 0.33 5.48
N SER A 65 22.56 -0.53 4.69
CA SER A 65 22.97 -0.20 3.31
C SER A 65 21.90 -0.63 2.30
N PHE A 66 22.10 -0.29 1.02
CA PHE A 66 21.13 -0.65 -0.04
C PHE A 66 20.98 -2.18 -0.18
N GLN A 67 22.10 -2.90 -0.14
CA GLN A 67 22.04 -4.35 -0.30
C GLN A 67 21.49 -5.04 0.96
N ASP A 68 21.70 -4.46 2.17
CA ASP A 68 21.08 -4.96 3.40
C ASP A 68 19.56 -4.76 3.37
N LEU A 69 19.08 -3.63 2.86
CA LEU A 69 17.65 -3.39 2.62
C LEU A 69 17.05 -4.48 1.73
N PHE A 70 17.70 -4.77 0.60
CA PHE A 70 17.21 -5.78 -0.34
C PHE A 70 17.25 -7.18 0.27
N ALA A 71 18.29 -7.51 1.03
CA ALA A 71 18.42 -8.78 1.74
C ALA A 71 17.37 -8.92 2.86
N ARG A 72 17.12 -7.87 3.64
CA ARG A 72 16.08 -7.85 4.66
C ARG A 72 14.72 -8.15 4.07
N VAL A 73 14.34 -7.46 3.00
CA VAL A 73 13.05 -7.66 2.34
C VAL A 73 12.95 -9.05 1.75
N ALA A 74 13.98 -9.50 1.01
CA ALA A 74 14.00 -10.83 0.39
C ALA A 74 13.85 -11.96 1.43
N SER A 75 14.61 -11.88 2.53
CA SER A 75 14.60 -12.91 3.58
C SER A 75 13.30 -12.93 4.40
N THR A 76 12.58 -11.79 4.46
CA THR A 76 11.33 -11.69 5.22
C THR A 76 10.20 -12.51 4.59
N TYR A 77 10.14 -12.53 3.27
CA TYR A 77 9.03 -13.13 2.51
C TYR A 77 9.39 -14.46 1.84
N ALA A 78 10.59 -14.95 2.06
CA ALA A 78 11.02 -16.21 1.50
C ALA A 78 10.69 -17.40 2.42
N ASP A 79 10.49 -18.55 1.80
CA ASP A 79 10.22 -19.80 2.49
C ASP A 79 11.52 -20.50 2.94
N ASP A 80 12.62 -20.30 2.19
CA ASP A 80 13.93 -20.89 2.44
C ASP A 80 15.07 -20.00 1.91
N ASN A 81 16.32 -20.39 2.16
CA ASN A 81 17.52 -19.66 1.72
C ASN A 81 17.60 -19.52 0.20
N LEU A 82 17.20 -20.53 -0.55
CA LEU A 82 17.26 -20.53 -2.01
C LEU A 82 16.22 -19.57 -2.60
N HIS A 83 15.02 -19.57 -2.04
CA HIS A 83 13.97 -18.61 -2.39
C HIS A 83 14.39 -17.19 -2.05
N ALA A 84 14.93 -16.96 -0.86
CA ALA A 84 15.45 -15.67 -0.43
C ALA A 84 16.54 -15.14 -1.37
N GLN A 85 17.49 -15.99 -1.74
CA GLN A 85 18.56 -15.61 -2.66
C GLN A 85 18.03 -15.24 -4.05
N ARG A 86 17.00 -15.91 -4.55
CA ARG A 86 16.36 -15.57 -5.83
C ARG A 86 15.70 -14.21 -5.77
N ILE A 87 14.89 -13.95 -4.72
CA ILE A 87 14.23 -12.65 -4.54
C ILE A 87 15.28 -11.53 -4.44
N TYR A 88 16.32 -11.72 -3.61
CA TYR A 88 17.43 -10.78 -3.49
C TYR A 88 18.08 -10.50 -4.86
N ASN A 89 18.38 -11.54 -5.63
CA ASN A 89 18.99 -11.39 -6.94
C ASN A 89 18.09 -10.57 -7.90
N TYR A 90 16.79 -10.78 -7.88
CA TYR A 90 15.87 -10.02 -8.73
C TYR A 90 15.80 -8.55 -8.32
N ILE A 91 15.74 -8.25 -7.02
CA ILE A 91 15.70 -6.88 -6.51
C ILE A 91 17.04 -6.18 -6.77
N SER A 92 18.17 -6.81 -6.43
CA SER A 92 19.51 -6.21 -6.54
C SER A 92 19.97 -6.00 -7.99
N ASN A 93 19.44 -6.77 -8.94
CA ASN A 93 19.63 -6.53 -10.38
C ASN A 93 18.60 -5.56 -10.99
N LEU A 94 17.68 -5.02 -10.18
CA LEU A 94 16.60 -4.14 -10.62
C LEU A 94 15.61 -4.77 -11.62
N TRP A 95 15.50 -6.09 -11.64
CA TRP A 95 14.52 -6.81 -12.46
C TRP A 95 13.13 -6.81 -11.84
N PHE A 96 13.08 -6.63 -10.52
CA PHE A 96 11.88 -6.54 -9.72
C PHE A 96 12.09 -5.51 -8.60
N MET A 97 11.10 -4.64 -8.39
CA MET A 97 11.14 -3.69 -7.27
C MET A 97 9.84 -3.80 -6.48
N PRO A 98 9.91 -4.20 -5.22
CA PRO A 98 8.74 -4.26 -4.34
C PRO A 98 8.09 -2.90 -4.14
N ALA A 99 6.80 -2.90 -3.82
CA ALA A 99 6.08 -1.67 -3.47
C ALA A 99 6.67 -0.98 -2.23
N THR A 100 6.49 0.34 -2.16
CA THR A 100 7.00 1.17 -1.06
C THR A 100 6.80 0.57 0.34
N PRO A 101 5.59 0.11 0.76
CA PRO A 101 5.43 -0.44 2.10
C PRO A 101 6.17 -1.76 2.32
N VAL A 102 6.35 -2.56 1.28
CA VAL A 102 7.14 -3.79 1.36
C VAL A 102 8.61 -3.47 1.58
N LEU A 103 9.17 -2.52 0.82
CA LEU A 103 10.56 -2.09 0.99
C LEU A 103 10.81 -1.42 2.33
N SER A 104 9.95 -0.49 2.75
CA SER A 104 10.16 0.28 3.97
C SER A 104 9.85 -0.50 5.24
N ASN A 105 8.82 -1.33 5.23
CA ASN A 105 8.29 -1.98 6.43
C ASN A 105 8.60 -3.48 6.50
N GLY A 106 8.88 -4.14 5.37
CA GLY A 106 9.16 -5.59 5.33
C GLY A 106 10.32 -5.96 6.24
N GLY A 107 10.11 -6.92 7.14
CA GLY A 107 11.09 -7.34 8.14
C GLY A 107 11.33 -6.34 9.27
N THR A 108 10.47 -5.33 9.41
CA THR A 108 10.54 -4.32 10.47
C THR A 108 9.24 -4.26 11.27
N LYS A 109 9.26 -3.51 12.38
CA LYS A 109 8.06 -3.21 13.19
C LYS A 109 7.43 -1.86 12.84
N ARG A 110 7.86 -1.21 11.76
CA ARG A 110 7.43 0.17 11.42
C ARG A 110 5.98 0.29 11.02
N GLY A 111 5.43 -0.69 10.33
CA GLY A 111 4.08 -0.61 9.77
C GLY A 111 3.71 -1.88 9.01
N LEU A 112 2.68 -1.77 8.18
CA LEU A 112 2.19 -2.89 7.38
C LEU A 112 2.93 -2.95 6.03
N PRO A 113 3.21 -4.15 5.50
CA PRO A 113 3.81 -4.32 4.17
C PRO A 113 2.76 -4.25 3.05
N ILE A 114 1.66 -3.55 3.28
CA ILE A 114 0.50 -3.44 2.39
C ILE A 114 0.33 -1.98 2.00
N SER A 115 0.11 -1.72 0.71
CA SER A 115 -0.02 -0.35 0.19
C SER A 115 -1.45 0.15 0.11
N CYS A 116 -2.43 -0.74 -0.09
CA CYS A 116 -3.81 -0.36 -0.39
C CYS A 116 -4.81 -1.20 0.39
N PHE A 117 -5.87 -0.53 0.84
CA PHE A 117 -7.00 -1.12 1.55
C PHE A 117 -8.28 -0.68 0.87
N LEU A 118 -9.25 -1.58 0.78
CA LEU A 118 -10.57 -1.31 0.23
C LEU A 118 -11.62 -1.58 1.30
N ASN A 119 -12.56 -0.65 1.44
CA ASN A 119 -13.70 -0.79 2.33
C ASN A 119 -14.95 -0.13 1.76
N GLU A 120 -16.07 -0.28 2.45
CA GLU A 120 -17.35 0.29 2.03
C GLU A 120 -18.12 0.86 3.23
N ALA A 121 -18.91 1.89 2.97
CA ALA A 121 -19.83 2.45 3.94
C ALA A 121 -21.16 1.69 3.90
N SER A 122 -21.67 1.25 5.04
CA SER A 122 -23.06 0.76 5.15
C SER A 122 -24.03 1.91 5.40
N ASP A 123 -25.29 1.75 4.96
CA ASP A 123 -26.32 2.79 5.02
C ASP A 123 -26.87 3.04 6.43
N SER A 124 -25.98 3.47 7.32
CA SER A 124 -26.30 3.86 8.69
C SER A 124 -25.26 4.85 9.22
N LEU A 125 -25.63 5.65 10.20
CA LEU A 125 -24.66 6.53 10.87
C LEU A 125 -23.53 5.72 11.52
N GLY A 126 -23.85 4.57 12.14
CA GLY A 126 -22.85 3.67 12.70
C GLY A 126 -21.86 3.20 11.65
N GLY A 127 -22.33 2.72 10.50
CA GLY A 127 -21.46 2.27 9.41
C GLY A 127 -20.58 3.38 8.83
N ILE A 128 -21.05 4.62 8.79
CA ILE A 128 -20.24 5.77 8.38
C ILE A 128 -19.15 6.07 9.42
N LEU A 129 -19.49 6.03 10.72
CA LEU A 129 -18.53 6.24 11.80
C LEU A 129 -17.47 5.14 11.83
N ASP A 130 -17.85 3.90 11.62
CA ASP A 130 -16.94 2.75 11.55
C ASP A 130 -15.98 2.91 10.38
N LEU A 131 -16.47 3.31 9.20
CA LEU A 131 -15.63 3.59 8.04
C LEU A 131 -14.60 4.71 8.33
N TRP A 132 -15.02 5.80 8.93
CA TRP A 132 -14.11 6.89 9.29
C TRP A 132 -13.04 6.44 10.29
N SER A 133 -13.44 5.69 11.31
CA SER A 133 -12.52 5.14 12.31
C SER A 133 -11.49 4.22 11.65
N GLU A 134 -11.94 3.29 10.83
CA GLU A 134 -11.06 2.39 10.09
C GLU A 134 -10.08 3.16 9.19
N ASN A 135 -10.57 4.14 8.43
CA ASN A 135 -9.75 4.94 7.53
C ASN A 135 -8.67 5.74 8.27
N VAL A 136 -8.95 6.24 9.47
CA VAL A 136 -7.95 6.92 10.32
C VAL A 136 -6.82 5.98 10.69
N TRP A 137 -7.14 4.75 11.14
CA TRP A 137 -6.12 3.77 11.50
C TRP A 137 -5.31 3.28 10.30
N LEU A 138 -5.94 3.05 9.16
CA LEU A 138 -5.27 2.65 7.91
C LEU A 138 -4.35 3.75 7.40
N ALA A 139 -4.80 5.01 7.41
CA ALA A 139 -3.99 6.16 7.03
C ALA A 139 -2.78 6.34 7.96
N ALA A 140 -2.97 6.20 9.28
CA ALA A 140 -1.90 6.28 10.27
C ALA A 140 -0.80 5.21 10.05
N LYS A 141 -1.16 4.06 9.47
CA LYS A 141 -0.21 3.00 9.10
C LYS A 141 0.35 3.13 7.68
N GLY A 142 0.05 4.23 6.98
CA GLY A 142 0.58 4.54 5.65
C GLY A 142 -0.12 3.82 4.50
N GLY A 143 -1.31 3.26 4.72
CA GLY A 143 -2.13 2.65 3.69
C GLY A 143 -2.78 3.68 2.77
N GLY A 144 -2.85 3.41 1.46
CA GLY A 144 -3.78 4.07 0.55
C GLY A 144 -5.15 3.43 0.69
N ILE A 145 -6.22 4.23 0.65
CA ILE A 145 -7.56 3.76 0.97
C ILE A 145 -8.47 3.99 -0.23
N GLY A 146 -9.24 2.96 -0.61
CA GLY A 146 -10.35 3.06 -1.54
C GLY A 146 -11.67 2.75 -0.83
N SER A 147 -12.57 3.71 -0.72
CA SER A 147 -13.86 3.55 -0.02
C SER A 147 -15.02 3.61 -1.00
N TYR A 148 -15.88 2.59 -0.96
CA TYR A 148 -17.11 2.56 -1.74
C TYR A 148 -18.27 3.19 -0.94
N TRP A 149 -18.97 4.13 -1.58
CA TRP A 149 -20.05 4.92 -0.98
C TRP A 149 -21.43 4.65 -1.58
N GLY A 150 -21.52 3.77 -2.56
CA GLY A 150 -22.74 3.52 -3.32
C GLY A 150 -23.87 2.83 -2.54
N ASN A 151 -23.60 2.29 -1.35
CA ASN A 151 -24.65 1.69 -0.52
C ASN A 151 -25.48 2.74 0.24
N LEU A 152 -24.99 3.99 0.31
CA LEU A 152 -25.67 5.02 1.08
C LEU A 152 -26.82 5.64 0.30
N ARG A 153 -27.88 5.96 1.02
CA ARG A 153 -29.04 6.67 0.49
C ARG A 153 -28.69 8.09 0.05
N SER A 154 -29.36 8.55 -0.99
CA SER A 154 -29.13 9.87 -1.58
C SER A 154 -29.80 11.01 -0.80
N ILE A 155 -29.39 12.25 -1.13
CA ILE A 155 -29.95 13.47 -0.56
C ILE A 155 -31.49 13.49 -0.60
N GLY A 156 -32.09 13.92 0.49
CA GLY A 156 -33.56 14.07 0.61
C GLY A 156 -34.31 12.80 0.99
N GLU A 157 -33.65 11.64 1.02
CA GLU A 157 -34.26 10.40 1.50
C GLU A 157 -34.52 10.43 3.01
N LYS A 158 -35.51 9.66 3.46
CA LYS A 158 -35.97 9.69 4.86
C LYS A 158 -34.95 9.08 5.82
N ILE A 159 -34.73 9.81 6.93
CA ILE A 159 -34.00 9.31 8.10
C ILE A 159 -35.01 9.15 9.24
N GLY A 160 -35.29 7.90 9.62
CA GLY A 160 -36.26 7.63 10.67
C GLY A 160 -37.67 8.21 10.36
N LYS A 161 -38.33 8.80 11.38
CA LYS A 161 -39.72 9.26 11.25
C LYS A 161 -39.86 10.71 10.74
N VAL A 162 -38.84 11.55 10.89
CA VAL A 162 -38.97 13.03 10.69
C VAL A 162 -37.80 13.69 9.98
N GLY A 163 -36.73 13.01 9.69
CA GLY A 163 -35.52 13.57 9.07
C GLY A 163 -35.39 13.24 7.60
N LYS A 164 -34.56 14.06 6.91
CA LYS A 164 -34.08 13.78 5.55
C LYS A 164 -32.57 13.86 5.55
N THR A 165 -31.91 12.98 4.79
CA THR A 165 -30.45 13.00 4.66
C THR A 165 -29.98 14.19 3.85
N SER A 166 -28.78 14.72 4.19
CA SER A 166 -28.05 15.72 3.42
C SER A 166 -27.27 15.11 2.26
N GLY A 167 -27.39 13.81 2.05
CA GLY A 167 -26.67 13.06 1.00
C GLY A 167 -25.29 12.61 1.43
N ILE A 168 -24.52 12.07 0.47
CA ILE A 168 -23.21 11.42 0.74
C ILE A 168 -22.06 12.43 0.80
N ILE A 169 -22.11 13.51 0.03
CA ILE A 169 -20.96 14.43 -0.13
C ILE A 169 -20.48 15.04 1.18
N PRO A 170 -21.34 15.51 2.12
CA PRO A 170 -20.89 16.02 3.41
C PRO A 170 -20.11 14.97 4.26
N PHE A 171 -20.50 13.71 4.18
CA PHE A 171 -19.77 12.63 4.88
C PHE A 171 -18.42 12.34 4.25
N ILE A 172 -18.33 12.41 2.92
CA ILE A 172 -17.06 12.33 2.18
C ILE A 172 -16.15 13.51 2.55
N LYS A 173 -16.69 14.70 2.77
CA LYS A 173 -15.93 15.87 3.21
C LYS A 173 -15.26 15.66 4.58
N VAL A 174 -15.93 15.01 5.50
CA VAL A 174 -15.32 14.62 6.79
C VAL A 174 -14.16 13.68 6.56
N MET A 175 -14.33 12.66 5.71
CA MET A 175 -13.24 11.73 5.34
C MET A 175 -12.06 12.46 4.68
N ASP A 176 -12.31 13.44 3.82
CA ASP A 176 -11.28 14.30 3.22
C ASP A 176 -10.44 14.98 4.30
N SER A 177 -11.08 15.63 5.25
CA SER A 177 -10.42 16.33 6.35
C SER A 177 -9.63 15.37 7.26
N LEU A 178 -10.19 14.21 7.59
CA LEU A 178 -9.52 13.18 8.36
C LEU A 178 -8.28 12.66 7.64
N THR A 179 -8.39 12.39 6.34
CA THR A 179 -7.27 11.89 5.54
C THR A 179 -6.13 12.90 5.44
N MET A 180 -6.45 14.19 5.30
CA MET A 180 -5.44 15.25 5.29
C MET A 180 -4.76 15.45 6.65
N ALA A 181 -5.48 15.26 7.75
CA ALA A 181 -4.96 15.41 9.10
C ALA A 181 -4.01 14.26 9.49
N ILE A 182 -4.17 13.09 8.89
CA ILE A 182 -3.41 11.89 9.24
C ILE A 182 -2.28 11.67 8.23
N SER A 183 -1.06 11.48 8.75
CA SER A 183 0.10 11.11 7.95
C SER A 183 1.03 10.19 8.73
N GLN A 184 1.65 9.26 8.03
CA GLN A 184 2.70 8.41 8.60
C GLN A 184 4.05 9.15 8.53
N GLY A 185 4.31 10.08 9.45
CA GLY A 185 5.57 10.83 9.50
C GLY A 185 5.93 11.45 8.14
N SER A 186 7.21 11.34 7.75
CA SER A 186 7.70 11.80 6.43
C SER A 186 7.52 10.80 5.31
N LEU A 187 7.19 9.53 5.60
CA LEU A 187 7.21 8.43 4.62
C LEU A 187 6.03 8.48 3.64
N ARG A 188 4.81 8.68 4.15
CA ARG A 188 3.60 8.69 3.31
C ARG A 188 2.51 9.53 3.92
N ARG A 189 1.94 10.45 3.14
CA ARG A 189 0.72 11.17 3.52
C ARG A 189 -0.48 10.25 3.37
N GLY A 190 -1.51 10.47 4.20
CA GLY A 190 -2.80 9.85 4.03
C GLY A 190 -3.33 10.12 2.62
N SER A 191 -3.77 9.08 1.94
CA SER A 191 -4.32 9.15 0.58
C SER A 191 -5.56 8.28 0.52
N ALA A 192 -6.66 8.86 0.04
CA ALA A 192 -7.90 8.12 -0.13
C ALA A 192 -8.55 8.44 -1.47
N ALA A 193 -9.28 7.45 -1.99
CA ALA A 193 -10.15 7.57 -3.14
C ALA A 193 -11.56 7.12 -2.75
N CYS A 194 -12.57 7.85 -3.21
CA CYS A 194 -13.98 7.51 -3.04
C CYS A 194 -14.54 6.95 -4.36
N TYR A 195 -15.37 5.95 -4.26
CA TYR A 195 -15.99 5.30 -5.41
C TYR A 195 -17.51 5.33 -5.30
N LEU A 196 -18.17 5.68 -6.40
CA LEU A 196 -19.63 5.74 -6.51
C LEU A 196 -20.08 5.08 -7.83
N PRO A 197 -21.16 4.29 -7.83
CA PRO A 197 -21.67 3.72 -9.07
C PRO A 197 -22.32 4.81 -9.96
N VAL A 198 -22.25 4.62 -11.27
CA VAL A 198 -22.72 5.59 -12.27
C VAL A 198 -24.22 5.88 -12.17
N ASP A 199 -24.99 4.94 -11.65
CA ASP A 199 -26.45 5.04 -11.47
C ASP A 199 -26.88 5.62 -10.13
N HIS A 200 -25.93 6.02 -9.26
CA HIS A 200 -26.26 6.66 -7.99
C HIS A 200 -26.86 8.04 -8.22
N PRO A 201 -27.96 8.44 -7.54
CA PRO A 201 -28.61 9.72 -7.77
C PRO A 201 -27.75 10.97 -7.56
N GLU A 202 -26.68 10.88 -6.74
CA GLU A 202 -25.76 12.01 -6.49
C GLU A 202 -24.49 11.96 -7.37
N ILE A 203 -24.47 11.18 -8.45
CA ILE A 203 -23.26 10.99 -9.27
C ILE A 203 -22.74 12.29 -9.89
N GLU A 204 -23.64 13.16 -10.38
CA GLU A 204 -23.24 14.44 -10.98
C GLU A 204 -22.54 15.35 -9.97
N GLU A 205 -23.10 15.48 -8.76
CA GLU A 205 -22.50 16.25 -7.68
C GLU A 205 -21.20 15.65 -7.20
N PHE A 206 -21.12 14.33 -7.12
CA PHE A 206 -19.91 13.58 -6.77
C PHE A 206 -18.77 13.85 -7.77
N MET A 207 -19.04 13.86 -9.07
CA MET A 207 -18.03 14.20 -10.08
C MET A 207 -17.51 15.64 -9.95
N GLU A 208 -18.32 16.54 -9.43
CA GLU A 208 -17.95 17.94 -9.26
C GLU A 208 -17.31 18.29 -7.91
N MET A 209 -17.29 17.37 -6.95
CA MET A 209 -16.86 17.65 -5.57
C MET A 209 -15.43 18.18 -5.44
N ARG A 210 -14.56 17.96 -6.41
CA ARG A 210 -13.18 18.48 -6.44
C ARG A 210 -13.05 19.86 -7.07
N ARG A 211 -14.08 20.38 -7.72
CA ARG A 211 -14.00 21.69 -8.35
C ARG A 211 -13.87 22.78 -7.29
N PRO A 212 -12.88 23.69 -7.39
CA PRO A 212 -12.64 24.73 -6.38
C PRO A 212 -13.61 25.92 -6.47
N THR A 213 -14.52 25.92 -7.44
CA THR A 213 -15.35 27.08 -7.77
C THR A 213 -16.72 27.00 -7.13
N GLY A 214 -17.08 28.06 -6.37
CA GLY A 214 -18.44 28.48 -5.98
C GLY A 214 -19.34 27.40 -5.35
N GLY A 215 -20.24 27.78 -4.48
CA GLY A 215 -21.23 26.90 -3.88
C GLY A 215 -20.93 26.53 -2.44
N ASP A 216 -21.59 25.50 -1.94
CA ASP A 216 -21.47 25.05 -0.56
C ASP A 216 -20.06 24.46 -0.28
N PRO A 217 -19.27 25.03 0.64
CA PRO A 217 -17.94 24.54 0.97
C PRO A 217 -17.94 23.10 1.56
N ASN A 218 -19.08 22.62 2.05
CA ASN A 218 -19.21 21.24 2.52
C ASN A 218 -19.35 20.23 1.38
N ARG A 219 -19.53 20.69 0.14
CA ARG A 219 -19.78 19.83 -1.02
C ARG A 219 -18.78 20.01 -2.16
N LYS A 220 -17.90 21.01 -2.08
CA LYS A 220 -16.91 21.33 -3.13
C LYS A 220 -15.50 21.52 -2.56
N ALA A 221 -14.54 21.59 -3.45
CA ALA A 221 -13.12 21.77 -3.11
C ALA A 221 -12.52 20.65 -2.24
N LEU A 222 -12.97 19.41 -2.42
CA LEU A 222 -12.39 18.24 -1.77
C LEU A 222 -11.07 17.84 -2.44
N ASN A 223 -10.14 17.31 -1.66
CA ASN A 223 -8.82 16.88 -2.13
C ASN A 223 -8.75 15.38 -2.44
N LEU A 224 -9.71 14.60 -1.97
CA LEU A 224 -9.76 13.16 -2.23
C LEU A 224 -9.88 12.88 -3.73
N HIS A 225 -9.26 11.78 -4.14
CA HIS A 225 -9.52 11.21 -5.46
C HIS A 225 -10.93 10.61 -5.50
N HIS A 226 -11.50 10.55 -6.69
CA HIS A 226 -12.79 9.88 -6.89
C HIS A 226 -12.78 9.08 -8.19
N GLY A 227 -13.54 8.01 -8.19
CA GLY A 227 -13.76 7.14 -9.34
C GLY A 227 -15.22 6.76 -9.46
N VAL A 228 -15.67 6.63 -10.70
CA VAL A 228 -17.02 6.15 -11.04
C VAL A 228 -16.91 4.68 -11.42
N LEU A 229 -17.84 3.85 -10.93
CA LEU A 229 -17.93 2.41 -11.20
C LEU A 229 -19.15 2.09 -12.05
#